data_7fc08015e36c60e0b9c9aabed703f717
#
_entry.id   7fc08015e36c60e0b9c9aabed703f717
#
_cell.length_a   1.000
_cell.length_b   1.000
_cell.length_c   1.000
_cell.angle_alpha   90.00
_cell.angle_beta   90.00
_cell.angle_gamma   90.00
#
_symmetry.space_group_name_H-M   'P 1'
#
loop_
_entity.id
_entity.type
_entity.pdbx_description
1 polymer ?
#
loop_
_entity_poly.entity_id
_entity_poly.type
_entity_poly.pdbx_seq_one_letter_code
_entity_poly.pdbx_strand_id
1 'polypeptide(L)'
;MHDPGRAAYTGPMTRNTRTIPANVSPEAAALLERAYAIDSDATSRALYRDWAETYDATMLDGLRYRSPALVAALLGEHLPDRTAQVLDVGCGTGLAGQSLAELGFELIDGMDISPEMMQVAARRGVYRHFIAADLNQPLDMPDAHYDGAACSGTFTHGHVDARCLDELFRILRPGAPFAFTVKREVWEPLGFKDALQRLMAEGRITESAFRLDRHYDSSEQPDGVFCVYRRT
;
A
#
# COMPACT_ATOMS: atom_id res chain seq x y z
N MET A 1 -7.45 -22.84 21.12
CA MET A 1 -6.30 -22.14 21.74
C MET A 1 -6.54 -20.66 21.50
N HIS A 2 -6.76 -19.85 22.53
CA HIS A 2 -7.18 -18.44 22.43
C HIS A 2 -5.92 -17.60 22.20
N ASP A 3 -5.86 -16.89 21.06
CA ASP A 3 -4.77 -15.95 20.75
C ASP A 3 -4.98 -14.65 21.57
N PRO A 4 -4.04 -14.25 22.45
CA PRO A 4 -4.17 -13.05 23.27
C PRO A 4 -3.92 -11.71 22.51
N GLY A 5 -3.66 -11.73 21.19
CA GLY A 5 -3.41 -10.55 20.38
C GLY A 5 -4.67 -9.82 19.85
N ARG A 6 -5.84 -10.39 19.97
CA ARG A 6 -7.11 -9.85 19.44
C ARG A 6 -7.89 -9.06 20.48
N ALA A 7 -7.27 -8.11 21.15
CA ALA A 7 -8.01 -7.14 21.94
C ALA A 7 -8.77 -6.20 20.99
N ALA A 8 -10.08 -6.35 20.92
CA ALA A 8 -10.96 -5.36 20.29
C ALA A 8 -10.71 -4.01 20.98
N TYR A 9 -10.03 -3.11 20.27
CA TYR A 9 -9.78 -1.76 20.77
C TYR A 9 -11.10 -0.98 20.73
N THR A 10 -11.73 -0.80 21.88
CA THR A 10 -12.96 -0.02 22.11
C THR A 10 -12.67 1.40 22.62
N GLY A 11 -11.53 1.98 22.30
CA GLY A 11 -11.21 3.36 22.69
C GLY A 11 -12.01 4.37 21.85
N PRO A 12 -12.44 5.52 22.43
CA PRO A 12 -13.17 6.53 21.69
C PRO A 12 -12.32 7.09 20.55
N MET A 13 -12.91 7.23 19.37
CA MET A 13 -12.30 7.95 18.24
C MET A 13 -12.16 9.42 18.63
N THR A 14 -10.97 9.81 19.06
CA THR A 14 -10.63 11.23 19.20
C THR A 14 -10.60 11.85 17.82
N ARG A 15 -11.19 13.06 17.73
CA ARG A 15 -11.27 13.86 16.48
C ARG A 15 -9.95 13.88 15.76
N ASN A 16 -10.02 13.59 14.47
CA ASN A 16 -9.01 13.60 13.45
C ASN A 16 -8.14 14.87 13.46
N THR A 17 -7.06 14.88 14.23
CA THR A 17 -5.96 15.83 14.04
C THR A 17 -5.00 15.14 13.09
N ARG A 18 -5.03 15.54 11.80
CA ARG A 18 -4.01 15.19 10.80
C ARG A 18 -2.65 15.52 11.38
N THR A 19 -1.97 14.52 11.95
CA THR A 19 -0.72 14.75 12.68
C THR A 19 0.42 14.66 11.69
N ILE A 20 0.99 15.82 11.36
CA ILE A 20 2.29 15.89 10.68
C ILE A 20 3.36 15.59 11.74
N PRO A 21 4.32 14.70 11.46
CA PRO A 21 5.38 14.38 12.40
C PRO A 21 6.20 15.62 12.82
N ALA A 22 6.53 15.74 14.08
CA ALA A 22 7.11 16.94 14.67
C ALA A 22 8.53 17.32 14.18
N ASN A 23 9.24 16.42 13.52
CA ASN A 23 10.65 16.60 13.08
C ASN A 23 10.79 16.54 11.56
N VAL A 24 9.87 17.13 10.83
CA VAL A 24 9.84 17.15 9.36
C VAL A 24 10.23 18.54 8.86
N SER A 25 10.93 18.64 7.72
CA SER A 25 11.21 19.95 7.13
C SER A 25 9.90 20.66 6.79
N PRO A 26 9.87 22.02 6.82
CA PRO A 26 8.66 22.78 6.46
C PRO A 26 8.14 22.43 5.06
N GLU A 27 9.03 22.16 4.11
CA GLU A 27 8.69 21.76 2.74
C GLU A 27 8.01 20.39 2.71
N ALA A 28 8.56 19.40 3.44
CA ALA A 28 7.99 18.07 3.54
C ALA A 28 6.62 18.09 4.26
N ALA A 29 6.50 18.91 5.30
CA ALA A 29 5.23 19.12 6.00
C ALA A 29 4.16 19.70 5.06
N ALA A 30 4.50 20.74 4.29
CA ALA A 30 3.59 21.36 3.33
C ALA A 30 3.14 20.39 2.22
N LEU A 31 4.03 19.52 1.74
CA LEU A 31 3.71 18.50 0.74
C LEU A 31 2.77 17.43 1.31
N LEU A 32 3.00 17.00 2.56
CA LEU A 32 2.09 16.08 3.25
C LEU A 32 0.71 16.69 3.48
N GLU A 33 0.65 17.97 3.91
CA GLU A 33 -0.64 18.67 4.05
C GLU A 33 -1.41 18.68 2.74
N ARG A 34 -0.74 18.97 1.62
CA ARG A 34 -1.34 18.91 0.29
C ARG A 34 -1.81 17.50 -0.07
N ALA A 35 -1.01 16.47 0.22
CA ALA A 35 -1.38 15.07 -0.01
C ALA A 35 -2.60 14.64 0.81
N TYR A 36 -2.71 15.09 2.05
CA TYR A 36 -3.87 14.82 2.90
C TYR A 36 -5.10 15.69 2.57
N ALA A 37 -4.92 16.79 1.85
CA ALA A 37 -6.01 17.67 1.40
C ALA A 37 -6.58 17.29 0.03
N ILE A 38 -6.08 16.21 -0.58
CA ILE A 38 -6.58 15.72 -1.87
C ILE A 38 -8.06 15.36 -1.73
N ASP A 39 -8.88 15.90 -2.62
CA ASP A 39 -10.32 15.70 -2.70
C ASP A 39 -10.80 15.10 -4.02
N SER A 40 -9.87 14.92 -4.98
CA SER A 40 -10.17 14.37 -6.31
C SER A 40 -8.94 13.72 -6.97
N ASP A 41 -9.19 12.77 -7.87
CA ASP A 41 -8.15 12.09 -8.65
C ASP A 41 -7.31 13.07 -9.50
N ALA A 42 -7.93 14.15 -10.01
CA ALA A 42 -7.23 15.16 -10.80
C ALA A 42 -6.22 15.94 -9.93
N THR A 43 -6.61 16.31 -8.71
CA THR A 43 -5.76 17.00 -7.73
C THR A 43 -4.62 16.09 -7.27
N SER A 44 -4.92 14.80 -7.07
CA SER A 44 -3.95 13.76 -6.75
C SER A 44 -2.87 13.66 -7.83
N ARG A 45 -3.27 13.42 -9.08
CA ARG A 45 -2.35 13.30 -10.21
C ARG A 45 -1.46 14.53 -10.38
N ALA A 46 -2.01 15.73 -10.27
CA ALA A 46 -1.23 16.96 -10.37
C ALA A 46 -0.18 17.08 -9.26
N LEU A 47 -0.55 16.76 -8.01
CA LEU A 47 0.38 16.80 -6.88
C LEU A 47 1.52 15.80 -7.07
N TYR A 48 1.21 14.53 -7.37
CA TYR A 48 2.24 13.49 -7.49
C TYR A 48 3.14 13.69 -8.71
N ARG A 49 2.63 14.22 -9.82
CA ARG A 49 3.47 14.65 -10.94
C ARG A 49 4.51 15.68 -10.52
N ASP A 50 4.08 16.73 -9.82
CA ASP A 50 4.96 17.83 -9.40
C ASP A 50 5.94 17.37 -8.30
N TRP A 51 5.57 16.35 -7.53
CA TRP A 51 6.35 15.85 -6.41
C TRP A 51 7.29 14.68 -6.77
N ALA A 52 7.09 14.02 -7.91
CA ALA A 52 7.77 12.78 -8.28
C ALA A 52 9.31 12.83 -8.10
N GLU A 53 9.96 13.93 -8.51
CA GLU A 53 11.43 14.06 -8.44
C GLU A 53 11.98 14.24 -7.02
N THR A 54 11.19 14.75 -6.08
CA THR A 54 11.61 15.03 -4.69
C THR A 54 10.92 14.13 -3.68
N TYR A 55 10.01 13.26 -4.13
CA TYR A 55 9.19 12.39 -3.29
C TYR A 55 10.04 11.53 -2.36
N ASP A 56 11.04 10.85 -2.91
CA ASP A 56 11.90 9.94 -2.16
C ASP A 56 12.66 10.65 -1.05
N ALA A 57 13.29 11.79 -1.34
CA ALA A 57 14.00 12.57 -0.33
C ALA A 57 13.06 13.02 0.79
N THR A 58 11.84 13.46 0.44
CA THR A 58 10.83 13.85 1.42
C THR A 58 10.40 12.67 2.29
N MET A 59 10.11 11.52 1.68
CA MET A 59 9.56 10.36 2.37
C MET A 59 10.63 9.61 3.19
N LEU A 60 11.82 9.41 2.64
CA LEU A 60 12.87 8.63 3.29
C LEU A 60 13.67 9.49 4.29
N ASP A 61 14.20 10.63 3.85
CA ASP A 61 15.07 11.46 4.69
C ASP A 61 14.25 12.34 5.64
N GLY A 62 13.14 12.90 5.13
CA GLY A 62 12.29 13.80 5.90
C GLY A 62 11.38 13.09 6.90
N LEU A 63 10.74 11.99 6.50
CA LEU A 63 9.70 11.31 7.28
C LEU A 63 10.13 9.96 7.83
N ARG A 64 11.22 9.38 7.32
CA ARG A 64 11.66 8.01 7.62
C ARG A 64 10.53 7.00 7.37
N TYR A 65 10.03 7.01 6.14
CA TYR A 65 8.91 6.17 5.71
C TYR A 65 9.30 4.69 5.72
N ARG A 66 8.59 3.89 6.51
CA ARG A 66 8.91 2.47 6.79
C ARG A 66 8.06 1.50 5.99
N SER A 67 6.88 1.94 5.58
CA SER A 67 5.87 1.03 5.01
C SER A 67 6.34 0.21 3.82
N PRO A 68 7.12 0.76 2.85
CA PRO A 68 7.62 -0.03 1.73
C PRO A 68 8.41 -1.26 2.17
N ALA A 69 9.39 -1.08 3.05
CA ALA A 69 10.21 -2.18 3.56
C ALA A 69 9.40 -3.18 4.40
N LEU A 70 8.46 -2.68 5.23
CA LEU A 70 7.60 -3.53 6.05
C LEU A 70 6.64 -4.38 5.22
N VAL A 71 6.04 -3.81 4.16
CA VAL A 71 5.16 -4.54 3.25
C VAL A 71 5.93 -5.57 2.45
N ALA A 72 7.11 -5.21 1.93
CA ALA A 72 7.98 -6.15 1.24
C ALA A 72 8.40 -7.32 2.13
N ALA A 73 8.77 -7.04 3.40
CA ALA A 73 9.10 -8.09 4.37
C ALA A 73 7.90 -9.00 4.64
N LEU A 74 6.71 -8.44 4.85
CA LEU A 74 5.47 -9.20 5.03
C LEU A 74 5.16 -10.09 3.83
N LEU A 75 5.28 -9.57 2.60
CA LEU A 75 5.12 -10.40 1.42
C LEU A 75 6.17 -11.52 1.39
N GLY A 76 7.43 -11.19 1.67
CA GLY A 76 8.54 -12.13 1.68
C GLY A 76 8.41 -13.27 2.69
N GLU A 77 7.80 -13.02 3.85
CA GLU A 77 7.48 -14.04 4.86
C GLU A 77 6.40 -15.02 4.37
N HIS A 78 5.49 -14.57 3.52
CA HIS A 78 4.34 -15.35 3.05
C HIS A 78 4.53 -15.88 1.62
N LEU A 79 5.54 -15.42 0.88
CA LEU A 79 5.90 -15.87 -0.48
C LEU A 79 7.40 -16.14 -0.53
N PRO A 80 7.86 -17.34 -0.13
CA PRO A 80 9.29 -17.68 -0.07
C PRO A 80 9.96 -17.84 -1.44
N ASP A 81 9.19 -18.14 -2.49
CA ASP A 81 9.69 -18.25 -3.86
C ASP A 81 10.04 -16.85 -4.42
N ARG A 82 11.33 -16.59 -4.64
CA ARG A 82 11.82 -15.30 -5.14
C ARG A 82 11.74 -15.18 -6.66
N THR A 83 11.48 -16.28 -7.37
CA THR A 83 11.19 -16.30 -8.80
C THR A 83 9.72 -16.11 -9.11
N ALA A 84 8.88 -15.99 -8.07
CA ALA A 84 7.45 -15.68 -8.19
C ALA A 84 7.21 -14.33 -8.85
N GLN A 85 6.19 -14.25 -9.69
CA GLN A 85 5.77 -13.02 -10.35
C GLN A 85 4.93 -12.18 -9.38
N VAL A 86 5.45 -11.03 -8.97
CA VAL A 86 4.80 -10.15 -8.00
C VAL A 86 4.41 -8.80 -8.61
N LEU A 87 3.30 -8.24 -8.11
CA LEU A 87 2.80 -6.92 -8.49
C LEU A 87 3.00 -5.93 -7.34
N ASP A 88 3.66 -4.81 -7.62
CA ASP A 88 3.70 -3.63 -6.75
C ASP A 88 2.54 -2.71 -7.13
N VAL A 89 1.49 -2.70 -6.31
CA VAL A 89 0.23 -1.98 -6.54
C VAL A 89 0.33 -0.56 -6.00
N GLY A 90 0.13 0.43 -6.87
CA GLY A 90 0.38 1.83 -6.54
C GLY A 90 1.88 2.05 -6.30
N CYS A 91 2.70 1.62 -7.26
CA CYS A 91 4.15 1.56 -7.10
C CYS A 91 4.83 2.93 -6.89
N GLY A 92 4.16 4.02 -7.28
CA GLY A 92 4.69 5.38 -7.14
C GLY A 92 6.09 5.50 -7.73
N THR A 93 7.03 6.01 -6.93
CA THR A 93 8.46 6.11 -7.28
C THR A 93 9.24 4.80 -7.12
N GLY A 94 8.58 3.70 -6.74
CA GLY A 94 9.16 2.37 -6.71
C GLY A 94 9.85 1.96 -5.41
N LEU A 95 9.54 2.59 -4.28
CA LEU A 95 10.15 2.27 -2.99
C LEU A 95 9.85 0.83 -2.52
N ALA A 96 8.61 0.36 -2.72
CA ALA A 96 8.23 -1.01 -2.35
C ALA A 96 8.86 -2.04 -3.30
N GLY A 97 8.88 -1.76 -4.61
CA GLY A 97 9.57 -2.62 -5.58
C GLY A 97 11.07 -2.72 -5.33
N GLN A 98 11.73 -1.64 -4.94
CA GLN A 98 13.13 -1.68 -4.52
C GLN A 98 13.32 -2.61 -3.31
N SER A 99 12.46 -2.46 -2.27
CA SER A 99 12.53 -3.31 -1.09
C SER A 99 12.25 -4.79 -1.41
N LEU A 100 11.36 -5.08 -2.38
CA LEU A 100 11.13 -6.44 -2.87
C LEU A 100 12.38 -6.99 -3.58
N ALA A 101 13.02 -6.20 -4.44
CA ALA A 101 14.25 -6.60 -5.14
C ALA A 101 15.40 -6.85 -4.15
N GLU A 102 15.54 -6.04 -3.09
CA GLU A 102 16.52 -6.24 -2.01
C GLU A 102 16.29 -7.55 -1.24
N LEU A 103 15.04 -8.04 -1.19
CA LEU A 103 14.69 -9.36 -0.64
C LEU A 103 14.88 -10.51 -1.64
N GLY A 104 15.33 -10.21 -2.86
CA GLY A 104 15.65 -11.18 -3.90
C GLY A 104 14.50 -11.51 -4.86
N PHE A 105 13.37 -10.79 -4.84
CA PHE A 105 12.36 -10.96 -5.88
C PHE A 105 12.88 -10.45 -7.23
N GLU A 106 12.78 -11.30 -8.26
CA GLU A 106 13.33 -11.04 -9.59
C GLU A 106 12.27 -10.56 -10.60
N LEU A 107 11.02 -10.97 -10.42
CA LEU A 107 9.95 -10.76 -11.39
C LEU A 107 8.91 -9.79 -10.81
N ILE A 108 9.25 -8.49 -10.79
CA ILE A 108 8.42 -7.44 -10.23
C ILE A 108 7.81 -6.61 -11.35
N ASP A 109 6.50 -6.46 -11.38
CA ASP A 109 5.78 -5.51 -12.22
C ASP A 109 5.24 -4.36 -11.35
N GLY A 110 5.25 -3.14 -11.86
CA GLY A 110 4.73 -1.95 -11.17
C GLY A 110 3.40 -1.50 -11.77
N MET A 111 2.43 -1.17 -10.95
CA MET A 111 1.16 -0.59 -11.37
C MET A 111 0.95 0.75 -10.67
N ASP A 112 0.64 1.79 -11.44
CA ASP A 112 0.28 3.11 -10.90
C ASP A 112 -0.63 3.87 -11.86
N ILE A 113 -1.36 4.86 -11.36
CA ILE A 113 -2.17 5.78 -12.17
C ILE A 113 -1.32 6.90 -12.78
N SER A 114 -0.14 7.21 -12.22
CA SER A 114 0.75 8.31 -12.63
C SER A 114 1.91 7.80 -13.49
N PRO A 115 1.92 8.10 -14.80
CA PRO A 115 3.06 7.80 -15.66
C PRO A 115 4.35 8.48 -15.19
N GLU A 116 4.27 9.67 -14.61
CA GLU A 116 5.42 10.42 -14.12
C GLU A 116 6.09 9.73 -12.93
N MET A 117 5.29 9.20 -11.99
CA MET A 117 5.80 8.40 -10.88
C MET A 117 6.47 7.12 -11.38
N MET A 118 5.85 6.42 -12.33
CA MET A 118 6.43 5.22 -12.96
C MET A 118 7.73 5.52 -13.70
N GLN A 119 7.90 6.70 -14.31
CA GLN A 119 9.18 7.12 -14.92
C GLN A 119 10.30 7.24 -13.88
N VAL A 120 10.00 7.73 -12.67
CA VAL A 120 10.97 7.74 -11.57
C VAL A 120 11.27 6.31 -11.10
N ALA A 121 10.23 5.50 -10.92
CA ALA A 121 10.38 4.08 -10.55
C ALA A 121 11.25 3.29 -11.55
N ALA A 122 11.12 3.58 -12.85
CA ALA A 122 11.91 2.92 -13.89
C ALA A 122 13.42 3.13 -13.74
N ARG A 123 13.86 4.25 -13.16
CA ARG A 123 15.29 4.53 -12.90
C ARG A 123 15.92 3.58 -11.88
N ARG A 124 15.09 2.88 -11.07
CA ARG A 124 15.57 1.87 -10.10
C ARG A 124 16.03 0.58 -10.77
N GLY A 125 15.54 0.29 -12.00
CA GLY A 125 15.95 -0.89 -12.76
C GLY A 125 15.50 -2.22 -12.16
N VAL A 126 14.48 -2.22 -11.28
CA VAL A 126 13.98 -3.42 -10.59
C VAL A 126 12.68 -3.97 -11.18
N TYR A 127 11.97 -3.18 -11.98
CA TYR A 127 10.70 -3.58 -12.58
C TYR A 127 10.88 -4.13 -14.00
N ARG A 128 10.14 -5.19 -14.32
CA ARG A 128 10.05 -5.75 -15.69
C ARG A 128 9.12 -4.92 -16.58
N HIS A 129 7.92 -4.63 -16.05
CA HIS A 129 6.84 -3.94 -16.76
C HIS A 129 6.19 -2.90 -15.86
N PHE A 130 5.65 -1.86 -16.52
CA PHE A 130 4.80 -0.87 -15.87
C PHE A 130 3.41 -0.89 -16.48
N ILE A 131 2.39 -0.82 -15.63
CA ILE A 131 0.98 -0.90 -15.98
C ILE A 131 0.31 0.39 -15.49
N ALA A 132 -0.13 1.23 -16.43
CA ALA A 132 -0.92 2.41 -16.10
C ALA A 132 -2.36 1.97 -15.84
N ALA A 133 -2.83 2.04 -14.60
CA ALA A 133 -4.17 1.63 -14.22
C ALA A 133 -4.75 2.50 -13.10
N ASP A 134 -6.06 2.74 -13.18
CA ASP A 134 -6.85 3.36 -12.13
C ASP A 134 -7.53 2.26 -11.31
N LEU A 135 -7.17 2.12 -10.04
CA LEU A 135 -7.72 1.12 -9.13
C LEU A 135 -9.22 1.32 -8.83
N ASN A 136 -9.78 2.48 -9.19
CA ASN A 136 -11.23 2.73 -9.11
C ASN A 136 -11.99 2.18 -10.33
N GLN A 137 -11.29 1.60 -11.31
CA GLN A 137 -11.86 0.99 -12.50
C GLN A 137 -11.54 -0.51 -12.56
N PRO A 138 -12.30 -1.31 -13.33
CA PRO A 138 -11.93 -2.69 -13.62
C PRO A 138 -10.52 -2.76 -14.24
N LEU A 139 -9.71 -3.71 -13.79
CA LEU A 139 -8.36 -3.91 -14.31
C LEU A 139 -8.39 -4.73 -15.60
N ASP A 140 -7.80 -4.20 -16.67
CA ASP A 140 -7.60 -4.93 -17.94
C ASP A 140 -6.45 -5.94 -17.80
N MET A 141 -6.70 -6.95 -16.97
CA MET A 141 -5.74 -8.00 -16.64
C MET A 141 -6.46 -9.34 -16.48
N PRO A 142 -5.81 -10.44 -16.88
CA PRO A 142 -6.40 -11.76 -16.72
C PRO A 142 -6.54 -12.16 -15.24
N ASP A 143 -7.49 -13.04 -14.96
CA ASP A 143 -7.62 -13.68 -13.67
C ASP A 143 -6.38 -14.53 -13.37
N ALA A 144 -6.03 -14.64 -12.07
CA ALA A 144 -4.99 -15.56 -11.61
C ALA A 144 -3.64 -15.36 -12.33
N HIS A 145 -3.21 -14.12 -12.47
CA HIS A 145 -1.98 -13.75 -13.18
C HIS A 145 -0.75 -13.71 -12.27
N TYR A 146 -0.85 -13.13 -11.06
CA TYR A 146 0.27 -12.92 -10.16
C TYR A 146 0.33 -13.96 -9.04
N ASP A 147 1.56 -14.32 -8.63
CA ASP A 147 1.85 -15.22 -7.51
C ASP A 147 1.81 -14.48 -6.15
N GLY A 148 1.82 -13.15 -6.17
CA GLY A 148 1.68 -12.31 -4.99
C GLY A 148 1.59 -10.83 -5.36
N ALA A 149 1.18 -10.02 -4.40
CA ALA A 149 1.17 -8.57 -4.56
C ALA A 149 1.58 -7.85 -3.27
N ALA A 150 2.14 -6.65 -3.46
CA ALA A 150 2.44 -5.69 -2.40
C ALA A 150 1.73 -4.37 -2.68
N CYS A 151 1.30 -3.65 -1.64
CA CYS A 151 0.75 -2.30 -1.79
C CYS A 151 1.13 -1.45 -0.58
N SER A 152 1.89 -0.40 -0.81
CA SER A 152 2.36 0.49 0.24
C SER A 152 1.98 1.94 -0.05
N GLY A 153 1.24 2.57 0.88
CA GLY A 153 0.94 4.01 0.81
C GLY A 153 -0.17 4.41 -0.17
N THR A 154 -0.83 3.47 -0.83
CA THR A 154 -1.92 3.75 -1.78
C THR A 154 -3.26 3.92 -1.08
N PHE A 155 -3.54 3.11 -0.06
CA PHE A 155 -4.81 3.12 0.66
C PHE A 155 -4.79 4.19 1.78
N THR A 156 -4.94 5.44 1.35
CA THR A 156 -4.93 6.65 2.18
C THR A 156 -6.11 7.54 1.81
N HIS A 157 -6.14 8.79 2.33
CA HIS A 157 -7.21 9.73 2.00
C HIS A 157 -7.24 10.09 0.51
N GLY A 158 -8.45 10.12 -0.06
CA GLY A 158 -8.73 10.75 -1.34
C GLY A 158 -8.34 10.00 -2.61
N HIS A 159 -7.87 8.74 -2.51
CA HIS A 159 -7.36 8.03 -3.69
C HIS A 159 -8.20 6.82 -4.09
N VAL A 160 -8.20 5.80 -3.25
CA VAL A 160 -8.77 4.49 -3.58
C VAL A 160 -9.53 3.96 -2.37
N ASP A 161 -10.74 3.46 -2.58
CA ASP A 161 -11.51 2.79 -1.54
C ASP A 161 -11.43 1.26 -1.67
N ALA A 162 -12.09 0.55 -0.76
CA ALA A 162 -12.02 -0.90 -0.68
C ALA A 162 -12.65 -1.66 -1.86
N ARG A 163 -13.34 -0.99 -2.79
CA ARG A 163 -13.93 -1.63 -3.99
C ARG A 163 -12.86 -2.25 -4.89
N CYS A 164 -11.64 -1.70 -4.89
CA CYS A 164 -10.52 -2.23 -5.65
C CYS A 164 -10.10 -3.64 -5.21
N LEU A 165 -10.41 -4.06 -3.97
CA LEU A 165 -9.96 -5.34 -3.44
C LEU A 165 -10.52 -6.54 -4.23
N ASP A 166 -11.74 -6.44 -4.76
CA ASP A 166 -12.33 -7.50 -5.58
C ASP A 166 -11.48 -7.79 -6.82
N GLU A 167 -11.04 -6.73 -7.52
CA GLU A 167 -10.19 -6.83 -8.70
C GLU A 167 -8.75 -7.26 -8.35
N LEU A 168 -8.19 -6.69 -7.28
CA LEU A 168 -6.84 -7.05 -6.85
C LEU A 168 -6.75 -8.52 -6.45
N PHE A 169 -7.76 -9.06 -5.75
CA PHE A 169 -7.78 -10.51 -5.47
C PHE A 169 -8.11 -11.35 -6.71
N ARG A 170 -8.88 -10.84 -7.69
CA ARG A 170 -9.16 -11.55 -8.94
C ARG A 170 -7.90 -11.84 -9.75
N ILE A 171 -6.99 -10.88 -9.83
CA ILE A 171 -5.75 -11.03 -10.62
C ILE A 171 -4.67 -11.86 -9.93
N LEU A 172 -4.82 -12.18 -8.63
CA LEU A 172 -3.92 -13.07 -7.91
C LEU A 172 -4.28 -14.54 -8.17
N ARG A 173 -3.31 -15.43 -8.18
CA ARG A 173 -3.54 -16.88 -8.25
C ARG A 173 -4.14 -17.41 -6.94
N PRO A 174 -4.89 -18.53 -6.97
CA PRO A 174 -5.28 -19.21 -5.74
C PRO A 174 -4.04 -19.51 -4.87
N GLY A 175 -4.14 -19.21 -3.57
CA GLY A 175 -3.04 -19.33 -2.61
C GLY A 175 -2.10 -18.11 -2.57
N ALA A 176 -2.15 -17.18 -3.54
CA ALA A 176 -1.28 -16.03 -3.60
C ALA A 176 -1.53 -15.04 -2.45
N PRO A 177 -0.49 -14.56 -1.76
CA PRO A 177 -0.60 -13.55 -0.73
C PRO A 177 -0.67 -12.14 -1.32
N PHE A 178 -1.48 -11.28 -0.70
CA PHE A 178 -1.47 -9.85 -0.89
C PHE A 178 -1.08 -9.16 0.42
N ALA A 179 0.10 -8.56 0.46
CA ALA A 179 0.58 -7.76 1.59
C ALA A 179 0.32 -6.28 1.34
N PHE A 180 -0.37 -5.60 2.23
CA PHE A 180 -0.69 -4.18 2.03
C PHE A 180 -0.84 -3.40 3.32
N THR A 181 -0.78 -2.06 3.18
CA THR A 181 -1.06 -1.13 4.27
C THR A 181 -2.30 -0.31 3.96
N VAL A 182 -3.06 -0.01 5.03
CA VAL A 182 -4.14 0.98 5.00
C VAL A 182 -3.91 1.99 6.13
N LYS A 183 -4.02 3.28 5.85
CA LYS A 183 -4.04 4.29 6.91
C LYS A 183 -5.17 3.97 7.89
N ARG A 184 -4.86 3.93 9.20
CA ARG A 184 -5.81 3.53 10.24
C ARG A 184 -7.09 4.38 10.22
N GLU A 185 -6.96 5.67 9.98
CA GLU A 185 -8.07 6.62 9.96
C GLU A 185 -9.06 6.41 8.79
N VAL A 186 -8.64 5.72 7.70
CA VAL A 186 -9.51 5.37 6.57
C VAL A 186 -9.94 3.90 6.55
N TRP A 187 -9.45 3.09 7.48
CA TRP A 187 -9.73 1.66 7.55
C TRP A 187 -11.23 1.31 7.56
N GLU A 188 -12.00 1.98 8.39
CA GLU A 188 -13.47 1.83 8.43
C GLU A 188 -14.18 2.78 7.44
N PRO A 189 -13.85 4.09 7.38
CA PRO A 189 -14.58 5.03 6.52
C PRO A 189 -14.53 4.72 5.03
N LEU A 190 -13.42 4.16 4.51
CA LEU A 190 -13.32 3.75 3.11
C LEU A 190 -13.67 2.27 2.88
N GLY A 191 -14.26 1.59 3.88
CA GLY A 191 -14.86 0.27 3.77
C GLY A 191 -13.89 -0.91 3.73
N PHE A 192 -12.60 -0.75 4.02
CA PHE A 192 -11.60 -1.83 3.95
C PHE A 192 -11.94 -2.98 4.90
N LYS A 193 -12.34 -2.68 6.14
CA LYS A 193 -12.75 -3.66 7.13
C LYS A 193 -13.92 -4.52 6.63
N ASP A 194 -14.97 -3.84 6.16
CA ASP A 194 -16.20 -4.52 5.74
C ASP A 194 -15.99 -5.34 4.47
N ALA A 195 -15.23 -4.81 3.51
CA ALA A 195 -14.90 -5.52 2.26
C ALA A 195 -14.10 -6.81 2.54
N LEU A 196 -13.09 -6.74 3.40
CA LEU A 196 -12.29 -7.92 3.76
C LEU A 196 -13.12 -8.94 4.54
N GLN A 197 -13.99 -8.50 5.46
CA GLN A 197 -14.90 -9.40 6.17
C GLN A 197 -15.89 -10.07 5.21
N ARG A 198 -16.44 -9.33 4.23
CA ARG A 198 -17.30 -9.87 3.18
C ARG A 198 -16.56 -10.92 2.34
N LEU A 199 -15.36 -10.59 1.84
CA LEU A 199 -14.57 -11.51 1.02
C LEU A 199 -14.18 -12.78 1.78
N MET A 200 -13.89 -12.69 3.08
CA MET A 200 -13.66 -13.87 3.94
C MET A 200 -14.94 -14.68 4.12
N ALA A 201 -16.07 -14.06 4.36
CA ALA A 201 -17.37 -14.76 4.50
C ALA A 201 -17.80 -15.45 3.20
N GLU A 202 -17.45 -14.89 2.05
CA GLU A 202 -17.65 -15.48 0.73
C GLU A 202 -16.65 -16.63 0.42
N GLY A 203 -15.68 -16.89 1.31
CA GLY A 203 -14.64 -17.89 1.10
C GLY A 203 -13.64 -17.54 -0.01
N ARG A 204 -13.52 -16.28 -0.40
CA ARG A 204 -12.65 -15.82 -1.49
C ARG A 204 -11.23 -15.52 -1.02
N ILE A 205 -11.07 -15.19 0.27
CA ILE A 205 -9.78 -14.88 0.88
C ILE A 205 -9.68 -15.45 2.30
N THR A 206 -8.45 -15.62 2.78
CA THR A 206 -8.14 -15.95 4.18
C THR A 206 -7.14 -14.95 4.75
N GLU A 207 -7.32 -14.55 6.00
CA GLU A 207 -6.36 -13.72 6.73
C GLU A 207 -5.13 -14.53 7.09
N SER A 208 -3.93 -14.04 6.76
CA SER A 208 -2.64 -14.66 7.10
C SER A 208 -1.86 -13.84 8.13
N ALA A 209 -1.99 -12.52 8.10
CA ALA A 209 -1.39 -11.62 9.09
C ALA A 209 -2.21 -10.33 9.22
N PHE A 210 -2.26 -9.80 10.45
CA PHE A 210 -2.86 -8.51 10.76
C PHE A 210 -2.13 -7.88 11.93
N ARG A 211 -1.63 -6.63 11.75
CA ARG A 211 -1.01 -5.87 12.84
C ARG A 211 -1.23 -4.38 12.67
N LEU A 212 -1.17 -3.65 13.78
CA LEU A 212 -1.05 -2.20 13.79
C LEU A 212 0.42 -1.83 13.91
N ASP A 213 0.91 -0.96 13.04
CA ASP A 213 2.29 -0.48 13.06
C ASP A 213 2.33 0.98 12.59
N ARG A 214 3.49 1.62 12.65
CA ARG A 214 3.71 2.99 12.23
C ARG A 214 4.13 3.05 10.77
N HIS A 215 3.53 3.95 10.01
CA HIS A 215 3.97 4.26 8.66
C HIS A 215 5.34 4.96 8.64
N TYR A 216 5.63 5.77 9.67
CA TYR A 216 6.83 6.59 9.77
C TYR A 216 7.52 6.36 11.13
N ASP A 217 8.86 6.45 11.19
CA ASP A 217 9.57 6.39 12.47
C ASP A 217 9.21 7.55 13.39
N SER A 218 8.83 8.69 12.81
CA SER A 218 8.40 9.88 13.52
C SER A 218 6.99 9.78 14.12
N SER A 219 6.18 8.77 13.76
CA SER A 219 4.87 8.57 14.37
C SER A 219 5.00 8.08 15.80
N GLU A 220 4.30 8.72 16.76
CA GLU A 220 4.30 8.32 18.16
C GLU A 220 3.48 7.05 18.42
N GLN A 221 2.38 6.87 17.65
CA GLN A 221 1.43 5.77 17.78
C GLN A 221 1.31 5.00 16.46
N PRO A 222 0.89 3.73 16.52
CA PRO A 222 0.53 2.99 15.29
C PRO A 222 -0.57 3.70 14.51
N ASP A 223 -0.25 4.15 13.31
CA ASP A 223 -1.13 4.91 12.41
C ASP A 223 -1.51 4.15 11.14
N GLY A 224 -1.08 2.89 11.03
CA GLY A 224 -1.35 1.99 9.92
C GLY A 224 -1.83 0.61 10.32
N VAL A 225 -2.69 0.05 9.48
CA VAL A 225 -3.01 -1.38 9.43
C VAL A 225 -2.08 -2.01 8.41
N PHE A 226 -1.36 -3.05 8.81
CA PHE A 226 -0.48 -3.86 7.96
C PHE A 226 -1.04 -5.27 7.96
N CYS A 227 -1.36 -5.80 6.80
CA CYS A 227 -2.02 -7.09 6.72
C CYS A 227 -1.60 -7.89 5.49
N VAL A 228 -1.81 -9.19 5.59
CA VAL A 228 -1.66 -10.14 4.49
C VAL A 228 -2.91 -11.00 4.42
N TYR A 229 -3.52 -11.02 3.25
CA TYR A 229 -4.61 -11.94 2.93
C TYR A 229 -4.20 -12.81 1.74
N ARG A 230 -4.68 -14.05 1.72
CA ARG A 230 -4.48 -14.97 0.60
C ARG A 230 -5.76 -15.13 -0.18
N ARG A 231 -5.65 -15.13 -1.51
CA ARG A 231 -6.72 -15.61 -2.37
C ARG A 231 -6.95 -17.12 -2.12
N THR A 232 -8.19 -17.52 -1.96
CA THR A 232 -8.58 -18.93 -1.84
C THR A 232 -8.73 -19.61 -3.19
#